data_3b9f2911b799c334b04d67af4fbede8d
#
_entry.id   3b9f2911b799c334b04d67af4fbede8d
#
_cell.length_a   1.000
_cell.length_b   1.000
_cell.length_c   1.000
_cell.angle_alpha   90.00
_cell.angle_beta   90.00
_cell.angle_gamma   90.00
#
_symmetry.space_group_name_H-M   'P 1'
#
loop_
_entity.id
_entity.type
_entity.pdbx_description
1 polymer ?
#
loop_
_entity_poly.entity_id
_entity_poly.type
_entity_poly.pdbx_seq_one_letter_code
_entity_poly.pdbx_strand_id
1 'polypeptide(L)'
;MAKFLNSSGTTYHLEELIKNASDRLIIISPYLKLNERIKELLEDRNRLKIDIRIVYGKNDLHPEEINWLKNLTFIRTSFCKNLHAKCYLNENECIITSLNLYEFSQVNNNEMGVLIDRNDDAKLYADTYEEAQRIIRISDEVRMSLEKINDADIVNDNKASIDKPIENATRSVESTTANYSKLTTAKLAKELGIKTVELNDKLVEVGYLE
;
A
#
# COMPACT_ATOMS: atom_id res chain seq x y z
N MET A 1 -16.52 -23.75 11.46
CA MET A 1 -16.35 -24.24 10.07
C MET A 1 -16.28 -23.04 9.12
N ALA A 2 -15.28 -23.02 8.24
CA ALA A 2 -15.07 -21.92 7.30
C ALA A 2 -16.30 -21.68 6.42
N LYS A 3 -16.63 -20.40 6.18
CA LYS A 3 -17.82 -19.95 5.45
C LYS A 3 -17.43 -19.25 4.16
N PHE A 4 -18.00 -19.69 3.04
CA PHE A 4 -17.84 -18.99 1.75
C PHE A 4 -18.55 -17.63 1.78
N LEU A 5 -17.90 -16.61 1.19
CA LEU A 5 -18.43 -15.26 1.05
C LEU A 5 -18.47 -14.85 -0.43
N ASN A 6 -19.60 -14.38 -0.89
CA ASN A 6 -19.73 -13.65 -2.15
C ASN A 6 -19.33 -12.17 -1.94
N SER A 7 -19.39 -11.33 -2.97
CA SER A 7 -18.98 -9.92 -2.92
C SER A 7 -19.64 -9.16 -1.77
N SER A 8 -20.96 -9.20 -1.66
CA SER A 8 -21.72 -8.52 -0.58
C SER A 8 -21.39 -9.09 0.79
N GLY A 9 -21.25 -10.41 0.90
CA GLY A 9 -20.85 -11.09 2.14
C GLY A 9 -19.43 -10.69 2.56
N THR A 10 -18.51 -10.58 1.62
CA THR A 10 -17.13 -10.18 1.90
C THR A 10 -17.07 -8.76 2.45
N THR A 11 -17.77 -7.80 1.84
CA THR A 11 -17.84 -6.42 2.32
C THR A 11 -18.48 -6.33 3.71
N TYR A 12 -19.62 -6.98 3.90
CA TYR A 12 -20.32 -7.00 5.18
C TYR A 12 -19.46 -7.58 6.31
N HIS A 13 -18.88 -8.76 6.10
CA HIS A 13 -18.06 -9.40 7.13
C HIS A 13 -16.74 -8.67 7.37
N LEU A 14 -16.17 -7.98 6.38
CA LEU A 14 -15.01 -7.12 6.58
C LEU A 14 -15.32 -5.94 7.51
N GLU A 15 -16.46 -5.27 7.30
CA GLU A 15 -16.89 -4.19 8.20
C GLU A 15 -17.13 -4.70 9.63
N GLU A 16 -17.81 -5.85 9.79
CA GLU A 16 -18.05 -6.45 11.11
C GLU A 16 -16.74 -6.90 11.77
N LEU A 17 -15.80 -7.47 11.02
CA LEU A 17 -14.48 -7.85 11.53
C LEU A 17 -13.71 -6.64 12.09
N ILE A 18 -13.71 -5.52 11.38
CA ILE A 18 -13.08 -4.27 11.83
C ILE A 18 -13.81 -3.75 13.08
N LYS A 19 -15.11 -3.68 13.04
CA LYS A 19 -15.97 -3.17 14.12
C LYS A 19 -15.85 -4.00 15.42
N ASN A 20 -15.67 -5.30 15.31
CA ASN A 20 -15.61 -6.21 16.45
C ASN A 20 -14.18 -6.44 16.97
N ALA A 21 -13.15 -5.87 16.34
CA ALA A 21 -11.79 -5.94 16.85
C ALA A 21 -11.69 -5.28 18.23
N SER A 22 -11.20 -6.00 19.23
CA SER A 22 -11.11 -5.57 20.63
C SER A 22 -9.68 -5.60 21.20
N ASP A 23 -8.79 -6.37 20.59
CA ASP A 23 -7.38 -6.50 20.98
C ASP A 23 -6.44 -6.08 19.84
N ARG A 24 -6.68 -6.62 18.67
CA ARG A 24 -5.83 -6.38 17.49
C ARG A 24 -6.62 -6.41 16.19
N LEU A 25 -6.08 -5.71 15.18
CA LEU A 25 -6.58 -5.75 13.81
C LEU A 25 -5.39 -5.79 12.85
N ILE A 26 -5.36 -6.78 11.96
CA ILE A 26 -4.34 -6.87 10.90
C ILE A 26 -5.05 -6.78 9.55
N ILE A 27 -4.56 -5.87 8.73
CA ILE A 27 -5.06 -5.59 7.38
C ILE A 27 -3.91 -5.78 6.41
N ILE A 28 -4.02 -6.76 5.52
CA ILE A 28 -3.04 -7.03 4.46
C ILE A 28 -3.74 -6.83 3.13
N SER A 29 -3.33 -5.82 2.38
CA SER A 29 -3.91 -5.50 1.07
C SER A 29 -2.88 -4.85 0.16
N PRO A 30 -2.66 -5.37 -1.07
CA PRO A 30 -1.70 -4.77 -2.01
C PRO A 30 -1.99 -3.33 -2.34
N TYR A 31 -3.27 -2.99 -2.47
CA TYR A 31 -3.76 -1.64 -2.76
C TYR A 31 -4.50 -1.10 -1.55
N LEU A 32 -4.24 0.15 -1.21
CA LEU A 32 -4.87 0.84 -0.10
C LEU A 32 -5.43 2.18 -0.60
N LYS A 33 -6.74 2.25 -0.71
CA LYS A 33 -7.53 3.46 -0.87
C LYS A 33 -8.84 3.26 -0.15
N LEU A 34 -8.92 3.81 1.04
CA LEU A 34 -10.01 3.58 1.97
C LEU A 34 -11.23 4.43 1.61
N ASN A 35 -12.41 3.82 1.60
CA ASN A 35 -13.65 4.58 1.60
C ASN A 35 -13.92 5.18 2.98
N GLU A 36 -14.80 6.18 3.04
CA GLU A 36 -15.11 6.89 4.29
C GLU A 36 -15.63 5.95 5.39
N ARG A 37 -16.40 4.92 5.02
CA ARG A 37 -16.94 3.96 6.00
C ARG A 37 -15.83 3.16 6.70
N ILE A 38 -14.84 2.68 5.96
CA ILE A 38 -13.70 1.96 6.54
C ILE A 38 -12.83 2.90 7.36
N LYS A 39 -12.65 4.16 6.94
CA LYS A 39 -11.93 5.17 7.72
C LYS A 39 -12.59 5.41 9.06
N GLU A 40 -13.92 5.63 9.10
CA GLU A 40 -14.69 5.78 10.34
C GLU A 40 -14.48 4.60 11.30
N LEU A 41 -14.60 3.36 10.78
CA LEU A 41 -14.41 2.16 11.59
C LEU A 41 -13.00 2.06 12.16
N LEU A 42 -11.97 2.39 11.38
CA LEU A 42 -10.57 2.39 11.82
C LEU A 42 -10.29 3.50 12.84
N GLU A 43 -10.88 4.68 12.68
CA GLU A 43 -10.81 5.77 13.66
C GLU A 43 -11.44 5.37 14.99
N ASP A 44 -12.58 4.68 14.96
CA ASP A 44 -13.23 4.15 16.16
C ASP A 44 -12.31 3.14 16.89
N ARG A 45 -11.68 2.22 16.15
CA ARG A 45 -10.72 1.27 16.74
C ARG A 45 -9.48 2.00 17.27
N ASN A 46 -8.96 3.00 16.55
CA ASN A 46 -7.86 3.84 17.02
C ASN A 46 -8.20 4.58 18.32
N ARG A 47 -9.42 5.12 18.44
CA ARG A 47 -9.91 5.75 19.69
C ARG A 47 -9.97 4.78 20.87
N LEU A 48 -10.30 3.52 20.61
CA LEU A 48 -10.29 2.43 21.59
C LEU A 48 -8.89 1.86 21.88
N LYS A 49 -7.84 2.41 21.23
CA LYS A 49 -6.43 2.01 21.39
C LYS A 49 -6.16 0.57 20.95
N ILE A 50 -6.91 0.06 19.99
CA ILE A 50 -6.67 -1.27 19.41
C ILE A 50 -5.37 -1.24 18.61
N ASP A 51 -4.53 -2.29 18.73
CA ASP A 51 -3.32 -2.44 17.92
C ASP A 51 -3.68 -2.76 16.48
N ILE A 52 -3.59 -1.77 15.60
CA ILE A 52 -3.93 -1.90 14.17
C ILE A 52 -2.64 -1.95 13.37
N ARG A 53 -2.50 -2.97 12.53
CA ARG A 53 -1.39 -3.13 11.59
C ARG A 53 -1.91 -3.19 10.17
N ILE A 54 -1.43 -2.31 9.31
CA ILE A 54 -1.78 -2.24 7.89
C ILE A 54 -0.53 -2.53 7.07
N VAL A 55 -0.58 -3.61 6.26
CA VAL A 55 0.49 -3.93 5.31
C VAL A 55 -0.01 -3.71 3.89
N TYR A 56 0.73 -2.92 3.13
CA TYR A 56 0.40 -2.62 1.73
C TYR A 56 1.58 -2.90 0.80
N GLY A 57 1.33 -3.05 -0.51
CA GLY A 57 2.33 -3.53 -1.47
C GLY A 57 2.59 -2.62 -2.67
N LYS A 58 1.85 -1.51 -2.80
CA LYS A 58 2.02 -0.55 -3.88
C LYS A 58 2.38 0.82 -3.31
N ASN A 59 3.43 1.43 -3.87
CA ASN A 59 3.95 2.73 -3.41
C ASN A 59 3.06 3.94 -3.77
N ASP A 60 1.93 3.70 -4.43
CA ASP A 60 1.03 4.76 -4.89
C ASP A 60 -0.05 5.08 -3.82
N LEU A 61 0.34 5.20 -2.55
CA LEU A 61 -0.55 5.79 -1.54
C LEU A 61 -0.76 7.27 -1.88
N HIS A 62 -2.03 7.66 -2.00
CA HIS A 62 -2.37 9.06 -2.21
C HIS A 62 -1.91 9.90 -0.99
N PRO A 63 -1.44 11.14 -1.19
CA PRO A 63 -1.03 12.02 -0.09
C PRO A 63 -2.10 12.18 1.00
N GLU A 64 -3.38 12.11 0.62
CA GLU A 64 -4.52 12.18 1.54
C GLU A 64 -4.58 10.97 2.49
N GLU A 65 -4.39 9.75 1.99
CA GLU A 65 -4.29 8.53 2.81
C GLU A 65 -3.09 8.58 3.75
N ILE A 66 -1.94 9.04 3.26
CA ILE A 66 -0.74 9.19 4.07
C ILE A 66 -0.99 10.16 5.23
N ASN A 67 -1.56 11.33 4.95
CA ASN A 67 -1.85 12.34 5.96
C ASN A 67 -2.90 11.87 6.97
N TRP A 68 -3.92 11.15 6.50
CA TRP A 68 -4.92 10.58 7.38
C TRP A 68 -4.31 9.52 8.32
N LEU A 69 -3.51 8.58 7.77
CA LEU A 69 -2.82 7.55 8.57
C LEU A 69 -1.85 8.13 9.60
N LYS A 70 -1.16 9.24 9.28
CA LYS A 70 -0.24 9.93 10.23
C LYS A 70 -0.95 10.44 11.48
N ASN A 71 -2.22 10.78 11.38
CA ASN A 71 -3.00 11.30 12.51
C ASN A 71 -3.49 10.20 13.47
N LEU A 72 -3.31 8.92 13.13
CA LEU A 72 -3.81 7.79 13.88
C LEU A 72 -2.67 7.12 14.67
N THR A 73 -2.70 7.25 16.00
CA THR A 73 -1.58 6.88 16.90
C THR A 73 -1.41 5.37 17.05
N PHE A 74 -2.50 4.61 17.00
CA PHE A 74 -2.51 3.16 17.22
C PHE A 74 -2.51 2.35 15.91
N ILE A 75 -2.32 3.01 14.77
CA ILE A 75 -2.17 2.36 13.46
C ILE A 75 -0.68 2.38 13.07
N ARG A 76 -0.13 1.19 12.82
CA ARG A 76 1.20 0.99 12.25
C ARG A 76 1.08 0.53 10.81
N THR A 77 1.79 1.19 9.92
CA THR A 77 1.78 0.85 8.49
C THR A 77 3.13 0.30 8.07
N SER A 78 3.12 -0.71 7.21
CA SER A 78 4.33 -1.34 6.68
C SER A 78 4.20 -1.58 5.18
N PHE A 79 5.30 -1.41 4.46
CA PHE A 79 5.37 -1.70 3.04
C PHE A 79 5.96 -3.08 2.80
N CYS A 80 5.29 -3.92 2.03
CA CYS A 80 5.76 -5.24 1.62
C CYS A 80 5.91 -5.30 0.10
N LYS A 81 7.16 -5.40 -0.37
CA LYS A 81 7.46 -5.54 -1.80
C LYS A 81 6.84 -6.83 -2.35
N ASN A 82 6.23 -6.74 -3.54
CA ASN A 82 5.56 -7.87 -4.23
C ASN A 82 4.36 -8.46 -3.47
N LEU A 83 3.76 -7.73 -2.53
CA LEU A 83 2.55 -8.17 -1.86
C LEU A 83 1.41 -8.35 -2.85
N HIS A 84 0.74 -9.51 -2.80
CA HIS A 84 -0.49 -9.78 -3.56
C HIS A 84 -1.58 -10.42 -2.69
N ALA A 85 -1.26 -10.82 -1.47
CA ALA A 85 -2.22 -11.38 -0.51
C ALA A 85 -3.24 -10.33 -0.05
N LYS A 86 -4.49 -10.76 0.17
CA LYS A 86 -5.56 -9.99 0.81
C LYS A 86 -6.06 -10.81 1.97
N CYS A 87 -5.78 -10.34 3.17
CA CYS A 87 -6.13 -11.01 4.40
C CYS A 87 -6.46 -9.97 5.48
N TYR A 88 -7.59 -10.13 6.10
CA TYR A 88 -8.09 -9.26 7.17
C TYR A 88 -8.37 -10.13 8.38
N LEU A 89 -7.87 -9.75 9.55
CA LEU A 89 -8.07 -10.56 10.75
C LEU A 89 -8.07 -9.72 12.02
N ASN A 90 -8.89 -10.14 12.98
CA ASN A 90 -8.86 -9.69 14.36
C ASN A 90 -8.52 -10.89 15.27
N GLU A 91 -8.70 -10.79 16.57
CA GLU A 91 -8.39 -11.86 17.53
C GLU A 91 -9.32 -13.08 17.44
N ASN A 92 -10.50 -12.96 16.78
CA ASN A 92 -11.55 -13.97 16.76
C ASN A 92 -11.76 -14.60 15.38
N GLU A 93 -11.54 -13.84 14.31
CA GLU A 93 -11.86 -14.30 12.96
C GLU A 93 -10.88 -13.74 11.92
N CYS A 94 -10.81 -14.38 10.76
CA CYS A 94 -10.08 -13.86 9.62
C CYS A 94 -10.84 -14.08 8.30
N ILE A 95 -10.56 -13.21 7.33
CA ILE A 95 -11.09 -13.29 5.97
C ILE A 95 -9.91 -13.36 5.01
N ILE A 96 -9.86 -14.43 4.20
CA ILE A 96 -8.98 -14.52 3.03
C ILE A 96 -9.84 -14.28 1.81
N THR A 97 -9.46 -13.35 0.94
CA THR A 97 -10.35 -12.91 -0.14
C THR A 97 -9.58 -12.41 -1.37
N SER A 98 -10.29 -12.23 -2.46
CA SER A 98 -9.81 -11.48 -3.62
C SER A 98 -9.95 -9.95 -3.44
N LEU A 99 -10.79 -9.48 -2.50
CA LEU A 99 -11.10 -8.08 -2.26
C LEU A 99 -9.87 -7.30 -1.79
N ASN A 100 -9.46 -6.30 -2.58
CA ASN A 100 -8.51 -5.29 -2.12
C ASN A 100 -9.22 -4.24 -1.26
N LEU A 101 -8.50 -3.66 -0.29
CA LEU A 101 -8.98 -2.51 0.46
C LEU A 101 -8.83 -1.23 -0.40
N TYR A 102 -9.52 -1.25 -1.52
CA TYR A 102 -9.53 -0.23 -2.54
C TYR A 102 -10.97 0.11 -2.90
N GLU A 103 -11.36 1.37 -2.76
CA GLU A 103 -12.74 1.87 -2.92
C GLU A 103 -13.42 1.33 -4.18
N PHE A 104 -12.75 1.37 -5.33
CA PHE A 104 -13.29 0.87 -6.59
C PHE A 104 -13.61 -0.63 -6.56
N SER A 105 -12.74 -1.44 -5.93
CA SER A 105 -12.94 -2.90 -5.82
C SER A 105 -14.17 -3.25 -4.99
N GLN A 106 -14.46 -2.46 -3.95
CA GLN A 106 -15.61 -2.70 -3.08
C GLN A 106 -16.97 -2.46 -3.75
N VAL A 107 -17.01 -1.61 -4.77
CA VAL A 107 -18.26 -1.20 -5.44
C VAL A 107 -18.46 -1.89 -6.79
N ASN A 108 -17.40 -2.12 -7.54
CA ASN A 108 -17.49 -2.48 -8.97
C ASN A 108 -17.02 -3.90 -9.29
N ASN A 109 -16.25 -4.56 -8.42
CA ASN A 109 -15.70 -5.86 -8.71
C ASN A 109 -16.58 -6.99 -8.18
N ASN A 110 -16.51 -8.15 -8.87
CA ASN A 110 -17.01 -9.41 -8.35
C ASN A 110 -15.91 -10.03 -7.49
N GLU A 111 -16.13 -10.06 -6.19
CA GLU A 111 -15.17 -10.55 -5.22
C GLU A 111 -15.70 -11.82 -4.52
N MET A 112 -14.78 -12.62 -4.01
CA MET A 112 -15.14 -13.77 -3.18
C MET A 112 -14.13 -13.92 -2.05
N GLY A 113 -14.54 -14.64 -1.01
CA GLY A 113 -13.69 -14.89 0.14
C GLY A 113 -14.13 -16.05 0.99
N VAL A 114 -13.35 -16.30 2.02
CA VAL A 114 -13.63 -17.29 3.05
C VAL A 114 -13.48 -16.61 4.40
N LEU A 115 -14.53 -16.69 5.22
CA LEU A 115 -14.50 -16.34 6.65
C LEU A 115 -14.11 -17.57 7.46
N ILE A 116 -13.17 -17.39 8.36
CA ILE A 116 -12.63 -18.42 9.25
C ILE A 116 -12.81 -17.93 10.68
N ASP A 117 -13.63 -18.61 11.47
CA ASP A 117 -13.80 -18.35 12.89
C ASP A 117 -12.75 -19.13 13.68
N ARG A 118 -12.10 -18.48 14.65
CA ARG A 118 -11.02 -19.06 15.46
C ARG A 118 -11.49 -20.25 16.31
N ASN A 119 -12.74 -20.23 16.79
CA ASN A 119 -13.24 -21.30 17.63
C ASN A 119 -13.65 -22.52 16.81
N ASP A 120 -14.21 -22.28 15.62
CA ASP A 120 -14.67 -23.34 14.71
C ASP A 120 -13.52 -24.02 13.95
N ASP A 121 -12.56 -23.22 13.49
CA ASP A 121 -11.43 -23.66 12.64
C ASP A 121 -10.09 -23.17 13.20
N ALA A 122 -9.81 -23.50 14.47
CA ALA A 122 -8.65 -23.01 15.22
C ALA A 122 -7.31 -23.20 14.51
N LYS A 123 -7.11 -24.33 13.84
CA LYS A 123 -5.88 -24.60 13.12
C LYS A 123 -5.73 -23.69 11.90
N LEU A 124 -6.78 -23.55 11.08
CA LEU A 124 -6.75 -22.72 9.87
C LEU A 124 -6.56 -21.25 10.24
N TYR A 125 -7.21 -20.78 11.32
CA TYR A 125 -7.00 -19.45 11.86
C TYR A 125 -5.54 -19.26 12.30
N ALA A 126 -4.96 -20.21 13.04
CA ALA A 126 -3.58 -20.13 13.52
C ALA A 126 -2.58 -20.08 12.36
N ASP A 127 -2.73 -20.95 11.36
CA ASP A 127 -1.88 -21.00 10.17
C ASP A 127 -1.97 -19.65 9.40
N THR A 128 -3.17 -19.08 9.27
CA THR A 128 -3.39 -17.78 8.63
C THR A 128 -2.75 -16.64 9.42
N TYR A 129 -2.89 -16.65 10.74
CA TYR A 129 -2.27 -15.66 11.62
C TYR A 129 -0.74 -15.72 11.58
N GLU A 130 -0.16 -16.92 11.57
CA GLU A 130 1.30 -17.12 11.42
C GLU A 130 1.83 -16.55 10.12
N GLU A 131 1.13 -16.80 9.01
CA GLU A 131 1.51 -16.22 7.71
C GLU A 131 1.36 -14.70 7.69
N ALA A 132 0.29 -14.14 8.27
CA ALA A 132 0.12 -12.70 8.42
C ALA A 132 1.27 -12.09 9.24
N GLN A 133 1.69 -12.71 10.33
CA GLN A 133 2.85 -12.29 11.13
C GLN A 133 4.17 -12.40 10.34
N ARG A 134 4.33 -13.43 9.50
CA ARG A 134 5.50 -13.55 8.62
C ARG A 134 5.56 -12.39 7.64
N ILE A 135 4.44 -12.04 7.01
CA ILE A 135 4.35 -10.91 6.08
C ILE A 135 4.69 -9.60 6.80
N ILE A 136 4.18 -9.38 8.01
CA ILE A 136 4.52 -8.19 8.81
C ILE A 136 6.02 -8.14 9.09
N ARG A 137 6.64 -9.25 9.49
CA ARG A 137 8.09 -9.30 9.83
C ARG A 137 9.02 -9.00 8.64
N ILE A 138 8.60 -9.38 7.41
CA ILE A 138 9.39 -9.10 6.20
C ILE A 138 9.07 -7.74 5.55
N SER A 139 8.13 -6.99 6.13
CA SER A 139 7.71 -5.69 5.63
C SER A 139 8.53 -4.57 6.26
N ASP A 140 8.84 -3.53 5.49
CA ASP A 140 9.50 -2.34 5.98
C ASP A 140 8.49 -1.43 6.71
N GLU A 141 8.82 -1.01 7.93
CA GLU A 141 7.97 -0.11 8.70
C GLU A 141 8.10 1.32 8.15
N VAL A 142 7.06 1.78 7.45
CA VAL A 142 7.09 3.03 6.69
C VAL A 142 6.93 4.26 7.58
N ARG A 143 6.25 4.14 8.72
CA ARG A 143 5.99 5.28 9.60
C ARG A 143 7.27 5.93 10.16
N MET A 144 8.28 5.13 10.52
CA MET A 144 9.56 5.65 11.01
C MET A 144 10.40 6.31 9.92
N SER A 145 10.29 5.83 8.67
CA SER A 145 11.01 6.42 7.53
C SER A 145 10.44 7.78 7.11
N LEU A 146 9.12 7.98 7.19
CA LEU A 146 8.47 9.23 6.81
C LEU A 146 8.76 10.37 7.81
N GLU A 147 8.87 10.09 9.10
CA GLU A 147 9.27 11.08 10.11
C GLU A 147 10.73 11.51 9.91
N LYS A 148 11.65 10.59 9.57
CA LYS A 148 13.07 10.90 9.34
C LYS A 148 13.32 11.69 8.05
N ILE A 149 12.53 11.48 7.01
CA ILE A 149 12.68 12.19 5.72
C ILE A 149 12.23 13.64 5.85
N ASN A 150 11.15 13.92 6.59
CA ASN A 150 10.63 15.29 6.73
C ASN A 150 11.54 16.19 7.58
N ASP A 151 12.26 15.66 8.56
CA ASP A 151 13.20 16.44 9.38
C ASP A 151 14.52 16.73 8.66
N ALA A 152 14.93 15.89 7.70
CA ALA A 152 16.14 16.09 6.91
C ALA A 152 15.93 17.05 5.72
N ASP A 153 14.73 17.06 5.13
CA ASP A 153 14.42 17.91 3.96
C ASP A 153 14.17 19.38 4.37
N ILE A 154 13.70 19.65 5.58
CA ILE A 154 13.45 21.01 6.08
C ILE A 154 14.79 21.75 6.37
N VAL A 155 15.90 21.05 6.59
CA VAL A 155 17.20 21.67 6.91
C VAL A 155 17.99 22.05 5.65
N ASN A 156 17.71 21.47 4.49
CA ASN A 156 18.51 21.70 3.28
C ASN A 156 17.97 22.80 2.33
N ASP A 157 16.72 23.24 2.47
CA ASP A 157 16.16 24.29 1.60
C ASP A 157 16.53 25.74 2.04
N ASN A 158 17.21 25.92 3.17
CA ASN A 158 17.59 27.24 3.67
C ASN A 158 19.08 27.60 3.50
N LYS A 159 19.86 26.83 2.72
CA LYS A 159 21.27 27.15 2.42
C LYS A 159 21.68 26.87 0.98
N ALA A 160 21.09 27.54 0.03
CA ALA A 160 21.65 27.61 -1.32
C ALA A 160 21.30 28.92 -1.99
N SER A 161 21.95 29.97 -1.55
CA SER A 161 22.31 31.11 -2.44
C SER A 161 23.62 31.66 -1.89
N ILE A 162 24.64 31.55 -2.72
CA ILE A 162 25.81 32.42 -2.92
C ILE A 162 27.04 31.54 -3.26
N ASP A 163 27.61 31.88 -4.44
CA ASP A 163 28.96 31.68 -4.97
C ASP A 163 29.35 30.37 -5.68
N LYS A 164 29.49 30.54 -7.01
CA LYS A 164 30.38 29.74 -7.88
C LYS A 164 31.85 30.16 -7.70
N PRO A 165 32.88 29.32 -7.96
CA PRO A 165 33.37 29.11 -9.32
C PRO A 165 33.77 27.66 -9.70
N ILE A 166 34.07 27.53 -10.99
CA ILE A 166 34.36 26.38 -11.84
C ILE A 166 35.75 25.81 -11.57
N GLU A 167 35.93 24.46 -11.59
CA GLU A 167 37.04 23.79 -12.32
C GLU A 167 36.98 22.24 -12.27
N ASN A 168 36.94 21.69 -13.48
CA ASN A 168 37.57 20.47 -14.06
C ASN A 168 37.63 19.10 -13.36
N ALA A 169 36.88 18.17 -13.95
CA ALA A 169 37.28 16.85 -14.50
C ALA A 169 38.05 15.85 -13.64
N THR A 170 37.43 14.70 -13.36
CA THR A 170 37.95 13.37 -13.77
C THR A 170 36.88 12.27 -13.56
N ARG A 171 36.80 11.35 -14.53
CA ARG A 171 35.88 10.20 -14.61
C ARG A 171 36.11 9.21 -13.48
N SER A 172 35.02 8.75 -12.83
CA SER A 172 34.92 7.39 -12.32
C SER A 172 33.45 6.92 -12.47
N VAL A 173 33.31 5.73 -13.04
CA VAL A 173 32.04 5.06 -13.37
C VAL A 173 31.48 4.49 -12.08
N GLU A 174 30.39 5.03 -11.57
CA GLU A 174 29.56 4.40 -10.55
C GLU A 174 28.15 4.23 -11.07
N SER A 175 27.64 3.00 -10.94
CA SER A 175 26.32 2.55 -11.36
C SER A 175 25.21 3.25 -10.55
N THR A 176 24.62 4.28 -11.09
CA THR A 176 23.41 4.90 -10.57
C THR A 176 22.20 4.10 -11.01
N THR A 177 21.51 3.45 -10.06
CA THR A 177 20.15 2.97 -10.25
C THR A 177 19.22 4.16 -10.47
N ALA A 178 18.87 4.39 -11.72
CA ALA A 178 17.98 5.47 -12.11
C ALA A 178 16.55 5.19 -11.62
N ASN A 179 16.01 6.13 -10.86
CA ASN A 179 14.62 6.14 -10.41
C ASN A 179 13.75 6.60 -11.59
N TYR A 180 13.18 5.66 -12.34
CA TYR A 180 12.34 5.99 -13.50
C TYR A 180 10.95 6.45 -13.01
N SER A 181 10.69 7.75 -13.02
CA SER A 181 9.32 8.27 -12.97
C SER A 181 8.56 7.80 -14.23
N LYS A 182 7.33 7.30 -14.09
CA LYS A 182 6.49 6.92 -15.23
C LYS A 182 6.27 8.12 -16.14
N LEU A 183 6.93 8.14 -17.28
CA LEU A 183 6.73 9.14 -18.33
C LEU A 183 5.56 8.71 -19.20
N THR A 184 4.63 9.62 -19.48
CA THR A 184 3.64 9.41 -20.54
C THR A 184 4.34 9.46 -21.90
N THR A 185 3.81 8.74 -22.92
CA THR A 185 4.36 8.73 -24.29
C THR A 185 4.57 10.15 -24.84
N ALA A 186 3.68 11.09 -24.50
CA ALA A 186 3.81 12.50 -24.89
C ALA A 186 5.02 13.20 -24.26
N LYS A 187 5.31 12.92 -22.96
CA LYS A 187 6.49 13.48 -22.28
C LYS A 187 7.78 12.86 -22.81
N LEU A 188 7.78 11.55 -23.03
CA LEU A 188 8.93 10.84 -23.58
C LEU A 188 9.24 11.32 -25.02
N ALA A 189 8.23 11.49 -25.88
CA ALA A 189 8.40 12.03 -27.21
C ALA A 189 9.01 13.44 -27.20
N LYS A 190 8.57 14.28 -26.26
CA LYS A 190 9.13 15.64 -26.09
C LYS A 190 10.59 15.61 -25.64
N GLU A 191 10.98 14.72 -24.72
CA GLU A 191 12.38 14.56 -24.30
C GLU A 191 13.28 14.01 -25.40
N LEU A 192 12.75 13.11 -26.24
CA LEU A 192 13.47 12.56 -27.40
C LEU A 192 13.47 13.50 -28.61
N GLY A 193 12.74 14.62 -28.55
CA GLY A 193 12.66 15.59 -29.64
C GLY A 193 11.91 15.08 -30.88
N ILE A 194 11.04 14.08 -30.75
CA ILE A 194 10.24 13.49 -31.82
C ILE A 194 8.74 13.70 -31.58
N LYS A 195 7.93 13.51 -32.62
CA LYS A 195 6.47 13.60 -32.48
C LYS A 195 5.93 12.35 -31.76
N THR A 196 4.88 12.51 -30.94
CA THR A 196 4.24 11.40 -30.21
C THR A 196 3.77 10.28 -31.13
N VAL A 197 3.28 10.62 -32.33
CA VAL A 197 2.86 9.63 -33.36
C VAL A 197 4.06 8.80 -33.81
N GLU A 198 5.17 9.43 -34.13
CA GLU A 198 6.40 8.76 -34.57
C GLU A 198 6.98 7.85 -33.47
N LEU A 199 6.87 8.24 -32.19
CA LEU A 199 7.27 7.41 -31.07
C LEU A 199 6.36 6.18 -30.94
N ASN A 200 5.04 6.36 -31.08
CA ASN A 200 4.08 5.25 -31.02
C ASN A 200 4.32 4.25 -32.16
N ASP A 201 4.54 4.70 -33.38
CA ASP A 201 4.83 3.84 -34.53
C ASP A 201 6.09 2.99 -34.28
N LYS A 202 7.14 3.59 -33.76
CA LYS A 202 8.37 2.87 -33.39
C LYS A 202 8.16 1.88 -32.25
N LEU A 203 7.32 2.19 -31.26
CA LEU A 203 7.02 1.30 -30.15
C LEU A 203 6.17 0.09 -30.60
N VAL A 204 5.29 0.27 -31.59
CA VAL A 204 4.57 -0.83 -32.23
C VAL A 204 5.53 -1.70 -33.04
N GLU A 205 6.42 -1.10 -33.83
CA GLU A 205 7.41 -1.81 -34.65
C GLU A 205 8.34 -2.72 -33.83
N VAL A 206 8.71 -2.29 -32.62
CA VAL A 206 9.58 -3.07 -31.70
C VAL A 206 8.78 -3.92 -30.68
N GLY A 207 7.43 -3.97 -30.80
CA GLY A 207 6.57 -4.86 -30.00
C GLY A 207 6.31 -4.41 -28.56
N TYR A 208 6.48 -3.12 -28.24
CA TYR A 208 6.14 -2.55 -26.93
C TYR A 208 4.71 -2.01 -26.84
N LEU A 209 4.03 -1.82 -27.97
CA LEU A 209 2.61 -1.46 -28.07
C LEU A 209 1.95 -2.35 -29.14
N GLU A 210 0.66 -2.69 -28.92
CA GLU A 210 -0.23 -3.36 -29.91
C GLU A 210 -1.09 -2.34 -30.68
#